data_9540a041be0dfd25f8ac675b636ac752
#
_entry.id   9540a041be0dfd25f8ac675b636ac752
#
_cell.length_a   1.000
_cell.length_b   1.000
_cell.length_c   1.000
_cell.angle_alpha   90.00
_cell.angle_beta   90.00
_cell.angle_gamma   90.00
#
_symmetry.space_group_name_H-M   'P 1'
#
loop_
_entity.id
_entity.type
_entity.pdbx_description
1 polymer ?
#
loop_
_entity_poly.entity_id
_entity_poly.type
_entity_poly.pdbx_seq_one_letter_code
_entity_poly.pdbx_strand_id
1 'polypeptide(L)'
;MDGGRVLRALLSSRLGLLRGTRIAATLGQTFAVLGGLYGITKPEPLLVLVAFFVFLGANAEAATVETRLAGQGLQVSQMMVTDFRTIPVYATLNQAVELLLSGEQREFPVVDNLGRTEGILTRDNLIRGLSQKGPSSTVAEAMTSGVPSVQPTLGFQEALDRLRASRLPALPVVDVRGVLVGLLTMDNITDLLLVRRAGQVVR
;
A
#
# COMPACT_ATOMS: atom_id res chain seq x y z
N MET A 1 6.19 20.90 -15.68
CA MET A 1 6.57 21.59 -14.41
C MET A 1 8.03 21.28 -14.08
N ASP A 2 8.97 21.92 -14.79
CA ASP A 2 10.39 21.52 -14.71
C ASP A 2 11.19 22.29 -13.66
N GLY A 3 10.79 23.53 -13.30
CA GLY A 3 11.50 24.34 -12.30
C GLY A 3 11.56 23.71 -10.90
N GLY A 4 10.51 23.05 -10.46
CA GLY A 4 10.50 22.34 -9.17
C GLY A 4 11.43 21.12 -9.15
N ARG A 5 11.56 20.41 -10.28
CA ARG A 5 12.48 19.28 -10.43
C ARG A 5 13.93 19.73 -10.42
N VAL A 6 14.26 20.84 -11.09
CA VAL A 6 15.60 21.42 -11.10
C VAL A 6 16.00 21.94 -9.72
N LEU A 7 15.10 22.65 -9.03
CA LEU A 7 15.34 23.12 -7.66
C LEU A 7 15.56 21.96 -6.69
N ARG A 8 14.76 20.90 -6.80
CA ARG A 8 14.94 19.70 -5.98
C ARG A 8 16.26 19.00 -6.27
N ALA A 9 16.63 18.84 -7.55
CA ALA A 9 17.90 18.22 -7.93
C ALA A 9 19.11 18.99 -7.35
N LEU A 10 19.08 20.33 -7.40
CA LEU A 10 20.10 21.20 -6.82
C LEU A 10 20.14 21.12 -5.27
N LEU A 11 19.00 21.11 -4.60
CA LEU A 11 18.93 20.98 -3.15
C LEU A 11 19.32 19.60 -2.66
N SER A 12 18.90 18.54 -3.36
CA SER A 12 19.22 17.16 -2.99
C SER A 12 20.68 16.80 -3.19
N SER A 13 21.39 17.43 -4.14
CA SER A 13 22.83 17.22 -4.34
C SER A 13 23.69 17.76 -3.20
N ARG A 14 23.22 18.79 -2.48
CA ARG A 14 23.97 19.41 -1.37
C ARG A 14 23.47 19.02 0.03
N LEU A 15 22.16 18.78 0.20
CA LEU A 15 21.52 18.57 1.50
C LEU A 15 21.03 17.13 1.72
N GLY A 16 21.22 16.25 0.73
CA GLY A 16 20.68 14.90 0.71
C GLY A 16 19.21 14.85 0.25
N LEU A 17 18.79 13.68 -0.25
CA LEU A 17 17.51 13.53 -0.96
C LEU A 17 16.30 13.90 -0.11
N LEU A 18 16.27 13.51 1.18
CA LEU A 18 15.17 13.80 2.11
C LEU A 18 15.03 15.29 2.43
N ARG A 19 16.14 15.91 2.84
CA ARG A 19 16.14 17.33 3.23
C ARG A 19 15.87 18.22 2.02
N GLY A 20 16.51 17.91 0.90
CA GLY A 20 16.32 18.65 -0.35
C GLY A 20 14.88 18.59 -0.86
N THR A 21 14.24 17.41 -0.84
CA THR A 21 12.83 17.26 -1.25
C THR A 21 11.88 17.97 -0.29
N ARG A 22 12.11 17.88 1.03
CA ARG A 22 11.26 18.55 2.03
C ARG A 22 11.36 20.08 1.91
N ILE A 23 12.56 20.63 1.76
CA ILE A 23 12.76 22.07 1.56
C ILE A 23 12.11 22.53 0.24
N ALA A 24 12.29 21.79 -0.86
CA ALA A 24 11.66 22.13 -2.12
C ALA A 24 10.12 22.10 -2.03
N ALA A 25 9.55 21.10 -1.34
CA ALA A 25 8.11 21.02 -1.10
C ALA A 25 7.61 22.20 -0.24
N THR A 26 8.30 22.54 0.85
CA THR A 26 7.94 23.69 1.70
C THR A 26 8.01 25.01 0.94
N LEU A 27 9.05 25.22 0.14
CA LEU A 27 9.15 26.41 -0.72
C LEU A 27 8.01 26.47 -1.74
N GLY A 28 7.70 25.33 -2.41
CA GLY A 28 6.58 25.24 -3.34
C GLY A 28 5.24 25.55 -2.67
N GLN A 29 5.01 25.05 -1.46
CA GLN A 29 3.82 25.36 -0.66
C GLN A 29 3.74 26.82 -0.27
N THR A 30 4.86 27.42 0.17
CA THR A 30 4.91 28.85 0.53
C THR A 30 4.57 29.72 -0.67
N PHE A 31 5.16 29.44 -1.84
CA PHE A 31 4.82 30.17 -3.08
C PHE A 31 3.38 29.93 -3.51
N ALA A 32 2.84 28.73 -3.34
CA ALA A 32 1.45 28.43 -3.65
C ALA A 32 0.50 29.23 -2.74
N VAL A 33 0.77 29.28 -1.44
CA VAL A 33 -0.05 30.07 -0.49
C VAL A 33 0.01 31.57 -0.80
N LEU A 34 1.21 32.13 -1.04
CA LEU A 34 1.38 33.52 -1.39
C LEU A 34 0.71 33.87 -2.73
N GLY A 35 0.86 32.98 -3.74
CA GLY A 35 0.23 33.16 -5.04
C GLY A 35 -1.30 33.05 -4.97
N GLY A 36 -1.82 32.12 -4.16
CA GLY A 36 -3.26 31.99 -3.92
C GLY A 36 -3.84 33.23 -3.22
N LEU A 37 -3.16 33.76 -2.19
CA LEU A 37 -3.56 34.95 -1.47
C LEU A 37 -3.56 36.18 -2.39
N TYR A 38 -2.53 36.32 -3.23
CA TYR A 38 -2.47 37.38 -4.24
C TYR A 38 -3.59 37.25 -5.27
N GLY A 39 -3.91 36.03 -5.74
CA GLY A 39 -5.01 35.77 -6.67
C GLY A 39 -6.39 36.15 -6.12
N ILE A 40 -6.59 35.98 -4.80
CA ILE A 40 -7.82 36.44 -4.13
C ILE A 40 -7.90 37.97 -4.09
N THR A 41 -6.80 38.66 -3.84
CA THR A 41 -6.79 40.15 -3.75
C THR A 41 -6.95 40.81 -5.11
N LYS A 42 -6.57 40.15 -6.21
CA LYS A 42 -6.60 40.65 -7.58
C LYS A 42 -7.64 39.99 -8.48
N PRO A 43 -8.75 39.49 -8.00
CA PRO A 43 -9.75 38.54 -8.50
C PRO A 43 -9.30 37.73 -9.75
N GLU A 44 -8.17 37.02 -9.62
CA GLU A 44 -7.58 36.17 -10.65
C GLU A 44 -7.84 34.69 -10.33
N PRO A 45 -9.03 34.13 -10.69
CA PRO A 45 -9.41 32.78 -10.28
C PRO A 45 -8.47 31.70 -10.83
N LEU A 46 -7.85 31.94 -11.98
CA LEU A 46 -6.88 31.03 -12.55
C LEU A 46 -5.63 30.90 -11.69
N LEU A 47 -5.16 31.99 -11.09
CA LEU A 47 -3.99 32.00 -10.21
C LEU A 47 -4.27 31.19 -8.91
N VAL A 48 -5.46 31.34 -8.34
CA VAL A 48 -5.91 30.55 -7.17
C VAL A 48 -5.94 29.07 -7.50
N LEU A 49 -6.49 28.71 -8.68
CA LEU A 49 -6.55 27.32 -9.14
C LEU A 49 -5.15 26.72 -9.33
N VAL A 50 -4.23 27.46 -9.97
CA VAL A 50 -2.85 27.02 -10.16
C VAL A 50 -2.14 26.86 -8.81
N ALA A 51 -2.31 27.79 -7.88
CA ALA A 51 -1.76 27.72 -6.53
C ALA A 51 -2.25 26.46 -5.78
N PHE A 52 -3.53 26.15 -5.89
CA PHE A 52 -4.11 24.93 -5.31
C PHE A 52 -3.47 23.64 -5.88
N PHE A 53 -3.33 23.53 -7.20
CA PHE A 53 -2.69 22.38 -7.82
C PHE A 53 -1.20 22.25 -7.48
N VAL A 54 -0.48 23.37 -7.38
CA VAL A 54 0.94 23.37 -6.95
C VAL A 54 1.05 22.89 -5.51
N PHE A 55 0.18 23.34 -4.62
CA PHE A 55 0.14 22.91 -3.23
C PHE A 55 -0.11 21.40 -3.09
N LEU A 56 -1.12 20.87 -3.81
CA LEU A 56 -1.42 19.43 -3.81
C LEU A 56 -0.26 18.61 -4.37
N GLY A 57 0.36 19.04 -5.48
CA GLY A 57 1.46 18.33 -6.11
C GLY A 57 2.71 18.24 -5.23
N ALA A 58 3.02 19.33 -4.49
CA ALA A 58 4.16 19.36 -3.59
C ALA A 58 4.03 18.35 -2.43
N ASN A 59 2.81 18.19 -1.90
CA ASN A 59 2.53 17.20 -0.83
C ASN A 59 2.65 15.75 -1.31
N ALA A 60 2.08 15.43 -2.47
CA ALA A 60 2.09 14.06 -3.01
C ALA A 60 3.52 13.55 -3.29
N GLU A 61 4.40 14.42 -3.78
CA GLU A 61 5.78 14.05 -4.10
C GLU A 61 6.63 13.83 -2.85
N ALA A 62 6.47 14.64 -1.82
CA ALA A 62 7.17 14.48 -0.54
C ALA A 62 6.82 13.14 0.14
N ALA A 63 5.54 12.77 0.19
CA ALA A 63 5.08 11.50 0.76
C ALA A 63 5.66 10.28 0.03
N THR A 64 5.78 10.33 -1.29
CA THR A 64 6.34 9.24 -2.09
C THR A 64 7.83 9.01 -1.77
N VAL A 65 8.62 10.09 -1.66
CA VAL A 65 10.06 9.99 -1.34
C VAL A 65 10.26 9.46 0.07
N GLU A 66 9.48 9.92 1.04
CA GLU A 66 9.55 9.44 2.43
C GLU A 66 9.25 7.93 2.53
N THR A 67 8.23 7.46 1.83
CA THR A 67 7.89 6.02 1.81
C THR A 67 9.01 5.18 1.19
N ARG A 68 9.59 5.63 0.08
CA ARG A 68 10.71 4.93 -0.56
C ARG A 68 11.93 4.80 0.35
N LEU A 69 12.27 5.86 1.06
CA LEU A 69 13.44 5.88 1.95
C LEU A 69 13.21 5.08 3.23
N ALA A 70 12.01 5.14 3.80
CA ALA A 70 11.65 4.33 4.97
C ALA A 70 11.67 2.82 4.66
N GLY A 71 11.37 2.45 3.41
CA GLY A 71 11.41 1.06 2.94
C GLY A 71 12.76 0.58 2.40
N GLN A 72 13.77 1.45 2.32
CA GLN A 72 15.08 1.08 1.77
C GLN A 72 15.72 -0.07 2.57
N GLY A 73 16.21 -1.09 1.85
CA GLY A 73 16.85 -2.27 2.44
C GLY A 73 15.90 -3.28 3.08
N LEU A 74 14.56 -3.04 3.05
CA LEU A 74 13.59 -4.02 3.52
C LEU A 74 13.28 -5.06 2.44
N GLN A 75 13.06 -6.30 2.90
CA GLN A 75 12.53 -7.40 2.09
C GLN A 75 11.13 -7.80 2.59
N VAL A 76 10.38 -8.49 1.75
CA VAL A 76 9.03 -9.00 2.08
C VAL A 76 9.04 -9.83 3.37
N SER A 77 10.07 -10.65 3.60
CA SER A 77 10.22 -11.45 4.82
C SER A 77 10.19 -10.66 6.13
N GLN A 78 10.50 -9.36 6.09
CA GLN A 78 10.51 -8.48 7.26
C GLN A 78 9.18 -7.75 7.49
N MET A 79 8.25 -7.84 6.54
CA MET A 79 6.97 -7.12 6.57
C MET A 79 5.75 -8.03 6.30
N MET A 80 5.97 -9.31 5.98
CA MET A 80 4.88 -10.26 5.80
C MET A 80 4.31 -10.70 7.16
N VAL A 81 3.03 -11.00 7.18
CA VAL A 81 2.38 -11.72 8.28
C VAL A 81 2.72 -13.18 8.14
N THR A 82 3.22 -13.81 9.21
CA THR A 82 3.56 -15.25 9.24
C THR A 82 2.57 -16.06 10.07
N ASP A 83 1.86 -15.43 10.99
CA ASP A 83 0.75 -16.04 11.74
C ASP A 83 -0.56 -15.66 11.05
N PHE A 84 -1.01 -16.49 10.13
CA PHE A 84 -2.23 -16.30 9.35
C PHE A 84 -2.98 -17.63 9.19
N ARG A 85 -4.29 -17.50 8.99
CA ARG A 85 -5.18 -18.63 8.70
C ARG A 85 -5.45 -18.71 7.21
N THR A 86 -5.49 -19.91 6.69
CA THR A 86 -5.91 -20.22 5.31
C THR A 86 -7.32 -20.80 5.30
N ILE A 87 -7.95 -20.79 4.13
CA ILE A 87 -9.24 -21.43 3.95
C ILE A 87 -9.19 -22.37 2.72
N PRO A 88 -9.71 -23.59 2.82
CA PRO A 88 -9.79 -24.48 1.67
C PRO A 88 -10.71 -23.95 0.58
N VAL A 89 -10.35 -24.17 -0.68
CA VAL A 89 -11.13 -23.72 -1.84
C VAL A 89 -12.56 -24.26 -1.86
N TYR A 90 -12.77 -25.45 -1.31
CA TYR A 90 -14.08 -26.13 -1.21
C TYR A 90 -14.86 -25.81 0.06
N ALA A 91 -14.29 -25.02 0.98
CA ALA A 91 -15.01 -24.59 2.18
C ALA A 91 -16.24 -23.75 1.82
N THR A 92 -17.24 -23.73 2.68
CA THR A 92 -18.44 -22.89 2.51
C THR A 92 -18.19 -21.45 2.95
N LEU A 93 -18.99 -20.52 2.44
CA LEU A 93 -18.93 -19.13 2.89
C LEU A 93 -19.32 -18.99 4.37
N ASN A 94 -20.16 -19.91 4.91
CA ASN A 94 -20.45 -19.94 6.35
C ASN A 94 -19.19 -20.22 7.18
N GLN A 95 -18.38 -21.19 6.77
CA GLN A 95 -17.09 -21.47 7.44
C GLN A 95 -16.12 -20.29 7.33
N ALA A 96 -16.14 -19.57 6.21
CA ALA A 96 -15.36 -18.33 6.08
C ALA A 96 -15.83 -17.22 7.04
N VAL A 97 -17.15 -17.14 7.29
CA VAL A 97 -17.71 -16.21 8.30
C VAL A 97 -17.21 -16.56 9.70
N GLU A 98 -17.26 -17.84 10.08
CA GLU A 98 -16.76 -18.28 11.39
C GLU A 98 -15.28 -17.93 11.56
N LEU A 99 -14.49 -18.13 10.50
CA LEU A 99 -13.07 -17.78 10.48
C LEU A 99 -12.86 -16.27 10.61
N LEU A 100 -13.64 -15.46 9.90
CA LEU A 100 -13.59 -14.00 9.97
C LEU A 100 -13.94 -13.46 11.38
N LEU A 101 -14.94 -14.06 12.02
CA LEU A 101 -15.41 -13.62 13.35
C LEU A 101 -14.51 -14.14 14.49
N SER A 102 -13.65 -15.11 14.25
CA SER A 102 -12.77 -15.72 15.26
C SER A 102 -11.43 -14.97 15.46
N GLY A 103 -11.16 -13.89 14.69
CA GLY A 103 -9.91 -13.15 14.76
C GLY A 103 -9.98 -11.79 14.05
N GLU A 104 -8.82 -11.17 13.88
CA GLU A 104 -8.69 -9.84 13.25
C GLU A 104 -8.37 -9.94 11.75
N GLN A 105 -8.08 -11.14 11.24
CA GLN A 105 -7.70 -11.35 9.83
C GLN A 105 -8.90 -11.07 8.91
N ARG A 106 -8.67 -10.34 7.83
CA ARG A 106 -9.69 -9.93 6.86
C ARG A 106 -9.48 -10.48 5.46
N GLU A 107 -8.26 -10.92 5.17
CA GLU A 107 -7.83 -11.49 3.90
C GLU A 107 -7.35 -12.91 4.14
N PHE A 108 -8.02 -13.88 3.55
CA PHE A 108 -7.72 -15.29 3.72
C PHE A 108 -7.13 -15.86 2.43
N PRO A 109 -5.86 -16.32 2.44
CA PRO A 109 -5.35 -17.13 1.34
C PRO A 109 -6.19 -18.37 1.18
N VAL A 110 -6.66 -18.61 -0.05
CA VAL A 110 -7.43 -19.79 -0.40
C VAL A 110 -6.46 -20.82 -0.95
N VAL A 111 -6.51 -22.03 -0.39
CA VAL A 111 -5.56 -23.09 -0.73
C VAL A 111 -6.27 -24.35 -1.24
N ASP A 112 -5.57 -25.10 -2.10
CA ASP A 112 -5.97 -26.44 -2.54
C ASP A 112 -5.64 -27.50 -1.47
N ASN A 113 -5.90 -28.77 -1.78
CA ASN A 113 -5.61 -29.91 -0.91
C ASN A 113 -4.09 -30.15 -0.70
N LEU A 114 -3.23 -29.53 -1.52
CA LEU A 114 -1.78 -29.62 -1.43
C LEU A 114 -1.17 -28.38 -0.73
N GLY A 115 -2.01 -27.44 -0.24
CA GLY A 115 -1.56 -26.20 0.40
C GLY A 115 -1.05 -25.15 -0.59
N ARG A 116 -1.33 -25.30 -1.90
CA ARG A 116 -0.98 -24.29 -2.89
C ARG A 116 -2.04 -23.22 -2.93
N THR A 117 -1.60 -21.98 -3.15
CA THR A 117 -2.51 -20.84 -3.21
C THR A 117 -3.28 -20.80 -4.52
N GLU A 118 -4.60 -20.87 -4.45
CA GLU A 118 -5.54 -20.75 -5.56
C GLU A 118 -6.06 -19.31 -5.73
N GLY A 119 -6.06 -18.53 -4.64
CA GLY A 119 -6.55 -17.16 -4.64
C GLY A 119 -6.56 -16.53 -3.27
N ILE A 120 -7.30 -15.42 -3.17
CA ILE A 120 -7.58 -14.72 -1.90
C ILE A 120 -9.08 -14.49 -1.75
N LEU A 121 -9.61 -14.81 -0.57
CA LEU A 121 -10.94 -14.39 -0.14
C LEU A 121 -10.80 -13.15 0.75
N THR A 122 -11.21 -12.01 0.25
CA THR A 122 -11.28 -10.78 1.03
C THR A 122 -12.61 -10.70 1.80
N ARG A 123 -12.65 -9.91 2.88
CA ARG A 123 -13.88 -9.63 3.61
C ARG A 123 -14.99 -9.12 2.68
N ASP A 124 -14.66 -8.24 1.74
CA ASP A 124 -15.65 -7.66 0.82
C ASP A 124 -16.19 -8.70 -0.17
N ASN A 125 -15.34 -9.61 -0.64
CA ASN A 125 -15.75 -10.71 -1.49
C ASN A 125 -16.65 -11.71 -0.73
N LEU A 126 -16.31 -11.98 0.53
CA LEU A 126 -17.13 -12.82 1.40
C LEU A 126 -18.53 -12.24 1.58
N ILE A 127 -18.64 -10.95 1.96
CA ILE A 127 -19.92 -10.27 2.15
C ILE A 127 -20.74 -10.28 0.84
N ARG A 128 -20.11 -9.98 -0.28
CA ARG A 128 -20.75 -10.00 -1.59
C ARG A 128 -21.22 -11.41 -1.97
N GLY A 129 -20.38 -12.43 -1.75
CA GLY A 129 -20.71 -13.82 -2.01
C GLY A 129 -21.91 -14.30 -1.18
N LEU A 130 -21.95 -13.98 0.11
CA LEU A 130 -23.07 -14.28 1.00
C LEU A 130 -24.38 -13.62 0.51
N SER A 131 -24.32 -12.36 0.11
CA SER A 131 -25.50 -11.63 -0.37
C SER A 131 -26.03 -12.15 -1.70
N GLN A 132 -25.15 -12.60 -2.62
CA GLN A 132 -25.54 -13.02 -3.97
C GLN A 132 -25.82 -14.49 -4.10
N LYS A 133 -25.11 -15.34 -3.35
CA LYS A 133 -25.10 -16.80 -3.53
C LYS A 133 -25.53 -17.57 -2.29
N GLY A 134 -25.50 -16.94 -1.12
CA GLY A 134 -25.88 -17.53 0.15
C GLY A 134 -24.74 -18.24 0.88
N PRO A 135 -24.96 -18.66 2.16
CA PRO A 135 -23.92 -19.17 3.04
C PRO A 135 -23.41 -20.56 2.68
N SER A 136 -24.20 -21.35 1.93
CA SER A 136 -23.83 -22.70 1.50
C SER A 136 -22.94 -22.75 0.26
N SER A 137 -22.75 -21.63 -0.42
CA SER A 137 -21.86 -21.53 -1.59
C SER A 137 -20.40 -21.72 -1.18
N THR A 138 -19.57 -22.12 -2.13
CA THR A 138 -18.16 -22.40 -1.88
C THR A 138 -17.31 -21.12 -1.90
N VAL A 139 -16.18 -21.17 -1.22
CA VAL A 139 -15.15 -20.11 -1.25
C VAL A 139 -14.64 -19.89 -2.68
N ALA A 140 -14.50 -20.96 -3.48
CA ALA A 140 -14.13 -20.90 -4.88
C ALA A 140 -15.00 -19.93 -5.71
N GLU A 141 -16.27 -19.84 -5.38
CA GLU A 141 -17.24 -19.02 -6.10
C GLU A 141 -17.19 -17.53 -5.73
N ALA A 142 -16.56 -17.19 -4.60
CA ALA A 142 -16.48 -15.81 -4.08
C ALA A 142 -15.06 -15.24 -4.06
N MET A 143 -14.02 -16.09 -4.06
CA MET A 143 -12.63 -15.64 -4.02
C MET A 143 -12.21 -14.88 -5.28
N THR A 144 -11.13 -14.15 -5.19
CA THR A 144 -10.38 -13.68 -6.35
C THR A 144 -9.32 -14.73 -6.68
N SER A 145 -9.45 -15.39 -7.83
CA SER A 145 -8.50 -16.38 -8.34
C SER A 145 -7.38 -15.73 -9.17
N GLY A 146 -6.28 -16.47 -9.40
CA GLY A 146 -5.17 -16.01 -10.23
C GLY A 146 -4.41 -14.80 -9.64
N VAL A 147 -4.40 -14.69 -8.33
CA VAL A 147 -3.73 -13.59 -7.60
C VAL A 147 -2.20 -13.74 -7.75
N PRO A 148 -1.47 -12.66 -8.11
CA PRO A 148 -0.02 -12.72 -8.15
C PRO A 148 0.54 -12.98 -6.75
N SER A 149 1.58 -13.82 -6.68
CA SER A 149 2.35 -14.05 -5.46
C SER A 149 3.69 -13.30 -5.48
N VAL A 150 4.28 -13.12 -4.30
CA VAL A 150 5.61 -12.51 -4.13
C VAL A 150 6.51 -13.46 -3.35
N GLN A 151 7.83 -13.30 -3.49
CA GLN A 151 8.81 -14.08 -2.75
C GLN A 151 9.27 -13.34 -1.49
N PRO A 152 9.67 -14.06 -0.42
CA PRO A 152 10.19 -13.44 0.81
C PRO A 152 11.40 -12.52 0.60
N THR A 153 12.23 -12.82 -0.41
CA THR A 153 13.44 -12.06 -0.76
C THR A 153 13.19 -10.82 -1.60
N LEU A 154 11.95 -10.61 -2.08
CA LEU A 154 11.61 -9.46 -2.89
C LEU A 154 11.79 -8.16 -2.11
N GLY A 155 12.39 -7.15 -2.75
CA GLY A 155 12.61 -5.84 -2.14
C GLY A 155 11.30 -5.06 -1.91
N PHE A 156 11.30 -4.21 -0.89
CA PHE A 156 10.15 -3.39 -0.47
C PHE A 156 9.46 -2.66 -1.63
N GLN A 157 10.24 -1.96 -2.45
CA GLN A 157 9.66 -1.11 -3.49
C GLN A 157 8.89 -1.93 -4.53
N GLU A 158 9.50 -3.01 -5.00
CA GLU A 158 8.88 -3.89 -5.98
C GLU A 158 7.66 -4.62 -5.39
N ALA A 159 7.73 -5.05 -4.14
CA ALA A 159 6.61 -5.67 -3.44
C ALA A 159 5.41 -4.70 -3.31
N LEU A 160 5.68 -3.44 -2.94
CA LEU A 160 4.66 -2.40 -2.84
C LEU A 160 4.03 -2.08 -4.20
N ASP A 161 4.85 -2.00 -5.25
CA ASP A 161 4.36 -1.73 -6.60
C ASP A 161 3.49 -2.88 -7.13
N ARG A 162 3.87 -4.15 -6.86
CA ARG A 162 3.06 -5.34 -7.19
C ARG A 162 1.74 -5.37 -6.42
N LEU A 163 1.77 -5.07 -5.12
CA LEU A 163 0.57 -5.02 -4.29
C LEU A 163 -0.40 -3.94 -4.81
N ARG A 164 0.09 -2.76 -5.13
CA ARG A 164 -0.74 -1.68 -5.71
C ARG A 164 -1.30 -2.02 -7.08
N ALA A 165 -0.48 -2.62 -7.95
CA ALA A 165 -0.90 -3.03 -9.29
C ALA A 165 -1.99 -4.12 -9.26
N SER A 166 -1.97 -4.99 -8.27
CA SER A 166 -2.98 -6.04 -8.08
C SER A 166 -4.35 -5.50 -7.70
N ARG A 167 -4.44 -4.31 -7.14
CA ARG A 167 -5.65 -3.71 -6.53
C ARG A 167 -6.27 -4.57 -5.42
N LEU A 168 -5.50 -5.47 -4.85
CA LEU A 168 -5.91 -6.30 -3.72
C LEU A 168 -5.33 -5.73 -2.42
N PRO A 169 -5.98 -5.95 -1.27
CA PRO A 169 -5.47 -5.51 0.03
C PRO A 169 -4.27 -6.34 0.50
N ALA A 170 -4.09 -7.54 -0.06
CA ALA A 170 -3.03 -8.46 0.30
C ALA A 170 -2.54 -9.31 -0.87
N LEU A 171 -1.29 -9.78 -0.80
CA LEU A 171 -0.71 -10.78 -1.72
C LEU A 171 -0.16 -11.97 -0.96
N PRO A 172 -0.34 -13.20 -1.47
CA PRO A 172 0.32 -14.39 -0.94
C PRO A 172 1.83 -14.28 -1.08
N VAL A 173 2.56 -14.67 -0.04
CA VAL A 173 4.01 -14.81 -0.08
C VAL A 173 4.34 -16.28 -0.18
N VAL A 174 5.02 -16.69 -1.25
CA VAL A 174 5.37 -18.09 -1.51
C VAL A 174 6.88 -18.28 -1.56
N ASP A 175 7.34 -19.43 -1.11
CA ASP A 175 8.75 -19.82 -1.21
C ASP A 175 9.11 -20.24 -2.65
N VAL A 176 10.36 -20.63 -2.86
CA VAL A 176 10.88 -21.09 -4.16
C VAL A 176 10.20 -22.37 -4.68
N ARG A 177 9.51 -23.10 -3.80
CA ARG A 177 8.74 -24.31 -4.15
C ARG A 177 7.27 -24.02 -4.40
N GLY A 178 6.84 -22.74 -4.27
CA GLY A 178 5.46 -22.32 -4.41
C GLY A 178 4.60 -22.57 -3.16
N VAL A 179 5.21 -22.89 -2.03
CA VAL A 179 4.51 -23.10 -0.75
C VAL A 179 4.22 -21.75 -0.11
N LEU A 180 3.01 -21.56 0.39
CA LEU A 180 2.57 -20.35 1.08
C LEU A 180 3.31 -20.23 2.44
N VAL A 181 4.07 -19.14 2.61
CA VAL A 181 4.88 -18.88 3.81
C VAL A 181 4.52 -17.58 4.52
N GLY A 182 3.66 -16.77 3.91
CA GLY A 182 3.27 -15.49 4.49
C GLY A 182 2.16 -14.80 3.71
N LEU A 183 1.70 -13.69 4.25
CA LEU A 183 0.75 -12.78 3.63
C LEU A 183 1.31 -11.35 3.69
N LEU A 184 1.46 -10.71 2.54
CA LEU A 184 1.86 -9.31 2.46
C LEU A 184 0.62 -8.44 2.39
N THR A 185 0.36 -7.64 3.42
CA THR A 185 -0.81 -6.75 3.49
C THR A 185 -0.39 -5.28 3.45
N MET A 186 -1.28 -4.40 2.98
CA MET A 186 -1.03 -2.96 3.00
C MET A 186 -0.96 -2.44 4.45
N ASP A 187 -1.76 -3.00 5.36
CA ASP A 187 -1.80 -2.61 6.77
C ASP A 187 -0.44 -2.88 7.43
N ASN A 188 0.12 -4.09 7.27
CA ASN A 188 1.43 -4.43 7.82
C ASN A 188 2.57 -3.57 7.27
N ILE A 189 2.53 -3.25 5.98
CA ILE A 189 3.49 -2.32 5.38
C ILE A 189 3.40 -0.95 6.05
N THR A 190 2.18 -0.45 6.24
CA THR A 190 1.93 0.86 6.85
C THR A 190 2.40 0.89 8.29
N ASP A 191 2.07 -0.12 9.08
CA ASP A 191 2.46 -0.23 10.49
C ASP A 191 3.98 -0.30 10.64
N LEU A 192 4.65 -1.11 9.83
CA LEU A 192 6.12 -1.20 9.83
C LEU A 192 6.77 0.15 9.51
N LEU A 193 6.24 0.89 8.54
CA LEU A 193 6.75 2.22 8.18
C LEU A 193 6.53 3.23 9.32
N LEU A 194 5.39 3.17 10.01
CA LEU A 194 5.10 4.02 11.17
C LEU A 194 6.07 3.74 12.33
N VAL A 195 6.29 2.46 12.66
CA VAL A 195 7.24 2.05 13.71
C VAL A 195 8.67 2.51 13.37
N ARG A 196 9.11 2.34 12.13
CA ARG A 196 10.43 2.82 11.69
C ARG A 196 10.59 4.33 11.78
N ARG A 197 9.56 5.09 11.40
CA ARG A 197 9.56 6.55 11.54
C ARG A 197 9.66 6.97 13.00
N ALA A 198 8.90 6.34 13.90
CA ALA A 198 8.97 6.60 15.33
C ALA A 198 10.36 6.29 15.90
N GLY A 199 10.99 5.18 15.53
CA GLY A 199 12.34 4.81 15.95
C GLY A 199 13.46 5.71 15.40
N GLN A 200 13.22 6.47 14.32
CA GLN A 200 14.17 7.46 13.79
C GLN A 200 14.07 8.82 14.47
N VAL A 201 12.94 9.14 15.12
CA VAL A 201 12.72 10.41 15.84
C VAL A 201 13.33 10.36 17.24
N VAL A 202 13.59 9.17 17.80
CA VAL A 202 14.14 8.97 19.15
C VAL A 202 15.68 8.88 19.18
N ARG A 203 16.35 9.02 18.05
CA ARG A 203 17.80 9.18 17.93
C ARG A 203 18.12 10.58 17.43
#